data_265d8781a6e7ab97cfea820f97278e22
#
_entry.id   265d8781a6e7ab97cfea820f97278e22
#
_cell.length_a   1.000
_cell.length_b   1.000
_cell.length_c   1.000
_cell.angle_alpha   90.00
_cell.angle_beta   90.00
_cell.angle_gamma   90.00
#
_symmetry.space_group_name_H-M   'P 1'
#
loop_
_entity.id
_entity.type
_entity.pdbx_description
1 polymer ?
#
loop_
_entity_poly.entity_id
_entity_poly.type
_entity_poly.pdbx_seq_one_letter_code
_entity_poly.pdbx_strand_id
1 'polypeptide(L)'
;MKKIVLIVLVSLASAGLMAQKGGVAPLAKGQKQLNFGSGFSGNGIPVYVSMDFAIHKDITITPVVNVKIDDDFKVGALVKGDYHFNYLLGIPSNWDFYAGAHVGFDFGDDFLPNIGIHAGGRWYWSEKWGLNLELGGGTGVGSTIGLSMKL
;
A
#
# COMPACT_ATOMS: atom_id res chain seq x y z
N MET A 1 -21.83 -13.91 -3.98
CA MET A 1 -20.62 -13.35 -3.36
C MET A 1 -19.59 -14.41 -3.03
N LYS A 2 -19.91 -15.51 -2.32
CA LYS A 2 -18.92 -16.58 -2.00
C LYS A 2 -18.27 -17.22 -3.23
N LYS A 3 -19.00 -17.36 -4.35
CA LYS A 3 -18.48 -17.94 -5.60
C LYS A 3 -17.49 -17.01 -6.32
N ILE A 4 -17.70 -15.68 -6.24
CA ILE A 4 -16.80 -14.68 -6.84
C ILE A 4 -15.48 -14.61 -6.07
N VAL A 5 -15.54 -14.65 -4.73
CA VAL A 5 -14.35 -14.70 -3.88
C VAL A 5 -13.52 -15.96 -4.14
N LEU A 6 -14.19 -17.10 -4.35
CA LEU A 6 -13.50 -18.34 -4.67
C LEU A 6 -12.84 -18.32 -6.04
N ILE A 7 -13.47 -17.72 -7.04
CA ILE A 7 -12.89 -17.55 -8.39
C ILE A 7 -11.67 -16.63 -8.36
N VAL A 8 -11.73 -15.53 -7.62
CA VAL A 8 -10.59 -14.62 -7.45
C VAL A 8 -9.44 -15.31 -6.72
N LEU A 9 -9.70 -16.09 -5.67
CA LEU A 9 -8.68 -16.87 -4.96
C LEU A 9 -8.07 -17.97 -5.83
N VAL A 10 -8.87 -18.65 -6.65
CA VAL A 10 -8.38 -19.71 -7.57
C VAL A 10 -7.57 -19.09 -8.72
N SER A 11 -7.95 -17.93 -9.24
CA SER A 11 -7.19 -17.24 -10.29
C SER A 11 -5.86 -16.69 -9.76
N LEU A 12 -5.81 -16.23 -8.52
CA LEU A 12 -4.54 -15.83 -7.86
C LEU A 12 -3.63 -17.04 -7.60
N ALA A 13 -4.20 -18.18 -7.20
CA ALA A 13 -3.44 -19.43 -7.00
C ALA A 13 -2.89 -19.99 -8.33
N SER A 14 -3.65 -19.90 -9.42
CA SER A 14 -3.20 -20.36 -10.74
C SER A 14 -2.11 -19.47 -11.36
N ALA A 15 -2.10 -18.18 -11.08
CA ALA A 15 -1.01 -17.29 -11.47
C ALA A 15 0.31 -17.62 -10.74
N GLY A 16 0.25 -18.08 -9.50
CA GLY A 16 1.42 -18.52 -8.73
C GLY A 16 2.07 -19.81 -9.24
N LEU A 17 1.31 -20.67 -9.91
CA LEU A 17 1.83 -21.95 -10.46
C LEU A 17 2.66 -21.80 -11.74
N MET A 18 2.59 -20.63 -12.41
CA MET A 18 3.35 -20.37 -13.64
C MET A 18 4.73 -19.71 -13.39
N ALA A 19 5.02 -19.29 -12.17
CA ALA A 19 6.24 -18.57 -11.84
C ALA A 19 7.28 -19.51 -11.18
N GLN A 20 8.00 -20.27 -11.99
CA GLN A 20 9.10 -21.13 -11.52
C GLN A 20 10.41 -20.38 -11.20
N LYS A 21 10.43 -19.06 -11.26
CA LYS A 21 11.54 -18.23 -10.75
C LYS A 21 10.97 -17.30 -9.70
N GLY A 22 11.53 -17.31 -8.50
CA GLY A 22 11.14 -16.41 -7.43
C GLY A 22 11.06 -14.98 -7.95
N GLY A 23 9.90 -14.32 -7.77
CA GLY A 23 9.71 -12.95 -8.17
C GLY A 23 10.58 -12.02 -7.33
N VAL A 24 10.86 -10.85 -7.85
CA VAL A 24 11.61 -9.80 -7.15
C VAL A 24 10.67 -8.64 -6.87
N ALA A 25 10.61 -8.20 -5.63
CA ALA A 25 9.85 -7.00 -5.29
C ALA A 25 10.36 -5.80 -6.11
N PRO A 26 9.50 -4.86 -6.49
CA PRO A 26 9.86 -3.73 -7.32
C PRO A 26 10.93 -2.80 -6.73
N LEU A 27 11.10 -2.82 -5.40
CA LEU A 27 12.13 -2.09 -4.68
C LEU A 27 13.18 -3.06 -4.15
N ALA A 28 14.43 -2.91 -4.59
CA ALA A 28 15.55 -3.59 -3.98
C ALA A 28 15.90 -2.96 -2.62
N LYS A 29 16.54 -3.73 -1.74
CA LYS A 29 17.02 -3.22 -0.45
C LYS A 29 17.83 -1.92 -0.61
N GLY A 30 17.48 -0.90 0.14
CA GLY A 30 18.09 0.42 0.10
C GLY A 30 17.43 1.41 -0.87
N GLN A 31 16.57 0.95 -1.76
CA GLN A 31 15.79 1.83 -2.62
C GLN A 31 14.65 2.50 -1.87
N LYS A 32 14.19 3.61 -2.43
CA LYS A 32 13.10 4.42 -1.89
C LYS A 32 12.03 4.65 -2.96
N GLN A 33 10.82 4.91 -2.49
CA GLN A 33 9.69 5.21 -3.36
C GLN A 33 8.78 6.23 -2.69
N LEU A 34 8.36 7.22 -3.45
CA LEU A 34 7.34 8.17 -3.05
C LEU A 34 5.97 7.67 -3.51
N ASN A 35 4.98 7.70 -2.62
CA ASN A 35 3.59 7.40 -2.96
C ASN A 35 2.71 8.59 -2.56
N PHE A 36 1.72 8.90 -3.38
CA PHE A 36 0.75 9.94 -3.09
C PHE A 36 -0.57 9.65 -3.80
N GLY A 37 -1.65 10.06 -3.20
CA GLY A 37 -2.97 9.78 -3.76
C GLY A 37 -4.10 10.25 -2.86
N SER A 38 -5.27 9.70 -3.11
CA SER A 38 -6.49 10.03 -2.40
C SER A 38 -7.18 8.78 -1.86
N GLY A 39 -7.88 8.93 -0.76
CA GLY A 39 -8.73 7.88 -0.19
C GLY A 39 -10.16 7.97 -0.68
N PHE A 40 -10.87 6.87 -0.51
CA PHE A 40 -12.31 6.79 -0.68
C PHE A 40 -12.98 6.97 0.68
N SER A 41 -13.23 8.21 1.06
CA SER A 41 -13.98 8.55 2.27
C SER A 41 -15.35 9.10 1.86
N GLY A 42 -16.38 8.77 2.64
CA GLY A 42 -17.74 9.25 2.36
C GLY A 42 -17.92 10.76 2.48
N ASN A 43 -17.01 11.44 3.17
CA ASN A 43 -17.04 12.88 3.39
C ASN A 43 -15.64 13.46 3.13
N GLY A 44 -15.57 14.54 2.35
CA GLY A 44 -14.34 15.28 2.07
C GLY A 44 -13.42 14.61 1.04
N ILE A 45 -12.26 15.23 0.82
CA ILE A 45 -11.21 14.75 -0.05
C ILE A 45 -9.99 14.41 0.81
N PRO A 46 -9.81 13.14 1.20
CA PRO A 46 -8.64 12.72 1.93
C PRO A 46 -7.47 12.53 0.95
N VAL A 47 -6.32 13.11 1.28
CA VAL A 47 -5.08 12.95 0.52
C VAL A 47 -3.97 12.42 1.41
N TYR A 48 -3.04 11.68 0.82
CA TYR A 48 -1.87 11.17 1.53
C TYR A 48 -0.60 11.29 0.70
N VAL A 49 0.52 11.37 1.41
CA VAL A 49 1.87 11.21 0.89
C VAL A 49 2.62 10.25 1.80
N SER A 50 3.36 9.34 1.23
CA SER A 50 4.19 8.40 1.97
C SER A 50 5.49 8.09 1.24
N MET A 51 6.50 7.65 1.98
CA MET A 51 7.78 7.26 1.42
C MET A 51 8.16 5.87 1.90
N ASP A 52 8.25 4.92 0.97
CA ASP A 52 8.71 3.56 1.26
C ASP A 52 10.24 3.53 1.32
N PHE A 53 10.76 2.89 2.36
CA PHE A 53 12.16 2.55 2.52
C PHE A 53 12.30 1.03 2.52
N ALA A 54 12.90 0.47 1.49
CA ALA A 54 13.15 -0.96 1.40
C ALA A 54 14.32 -1.35 2.33
N ILE A 55 13.98 -1.84 3.53
CA ILE A 55 14.96 -2.29 4.54
C ILE A 55 15.41 -3.73 4.30
N HIS A 56 14.62 -4.49 3.58
CA HIS A 56 14.88 -5.87 3.15
C HIS A 56 14.31 -6.06 1.73
N LYS A 57 14.73 -7.12 1.04
CA LYS A 57 14.22 -7.43 -0.32
C LYS A 57 12.68 -7.60 -0.38
N ASP A 58 12.06 -7.97 0.73
CA ASP A 58 10.62 -8.23 0.83
C ASP A 58 9.93 -7.38 1.91
N ILE A 59 10.64 -6.41 2.52
CA ILE A 59 10.09 -5.60 3.62
C ILE A 59 10.39 -4.13 3.42
N THR A 60 9.34 -3.31 3.52
CA THR A 60 9.45 -1.85 3.56
C THR A 60 8.94 -1.29 4.89
N ILE A 61 9.52 -0.17 5.29
CA ILE A 61 9.01 0.71 6.36
C ILE A 61 8.62 2.02 5.70
N THR A 62 7.45 2.52 6.02
CA THR A 62 6.82 3.61 5.29
C THR A 62 6.21 4.63 6.24
N PRO A 63 6.87 5.76 6.50
CA PRO A 63 6.20 6.92 7.08
C PRO A 63 5.15 7.46 6.13
N VAL A 64 4.00 7.85 6.71
CA VAL A 64 2.83 8.36 6.00
C VAL A 64 2.35 9.64 6.68
N VAL A 65 2.04 10.64 5.89
CA VAL A 65 1.29 11.83 6.31
C VAL A 65 0.02 11.91 5.47
N ASN A 66 -1.10 12.14 6.12
CA ASN A 66 -2.38 12.34 5.44
C ASN A 66 -3.08 13.60 5.93
N VAL A 67 -3.95 14.11 5.09
CA VAL A 67 -4.82 15.24 5.39
C VAL A 67 -6.23 14.87 4.96
N LYS A 68 -7.18 15.05 5.85
CA LYS A 68 -8.61 14.90 5.58
C LYS A 68 -9.22 16.29 5.61
N ILE A 69 -9.72 16.72 4.47
CA ILE A 69 -10.39 18.02 4.31
C ILE A 69 -11.89 17.73 4.22
N ASP A 70 -12.55 17.90 5.34
CA ASP A 70 -13.99 17.81 5.52
C ASP A 70 -14.47 19.09 6.21
N ASP A 71 -15.59 19.07 6.90
CA ASP A 71 -16.05 20.18 7.75
C ASP A 71 -14.98 20.54 8.81
N ASP A 72 -14.18 19.53 9.25
CA ASP A 72 -13.03 19.67 10.12
C ASP A 72 -11.73 19.28 9.41
N PHE A 73 -10.68 20.07 9.60
CA PHE A 73 -9.34 19.78 9.09
C PHE A 73 -8.63 18.81 10.03
N LYS A 74 -8.29 17.59 9.53
CA LYS A 74 -7.56 16.58 10.29
C LYS A 74 -6.28 16.19 9.58
N VAL A 75 -5.20 16.04 10.34
CA VAL A 75 -3.91 15.58 9.85
C VAL A 75 -3.57 14.26 10.55
N GLY A 76 -3.10 13.28 9.80
CA GLY A 76 -2.61 12.02 10.35
C GLY A 76 -1.13 11.84 10.07
N ALA A 77 -0.45 11.22 11.02
CA ALA A 77 0.94 10.78 10.88
C ALA A 77 1.06 9.33 11.34
N LEU A 78 1.51 8.45 10.43
CA LEU A 78 1.59 7.01 10.67
C LEU A 78 2.92 6.46 10.19
N VAL A 79 3.27 5.30 10.71
CA VAL A 79 4.32 4.42 10.17
C VAL A 79 3.69 3.08 9.88
N LYS A 80 3.94 2.55 8.69
CA LYS A 80 3.53 1.19 8.32
C LYS A 80 4.73 0.33 7.98
N GLY A 81 4.58 -0.98 8.20
CA GLY A 81 5.51 -1.99 7.77
C GLY A 81 4.80 -2.96 6.85
N ASP A 82 5.38 -3.22 5.68
CA ASP A 82 4.79 -4.04 4.64
C ASP A 82 5.70 -5.22 4.30
N TYR A 83 5.09 -6.40 4.13
CA TYR A 83 5.71 -7.55 3.52
C TYR A 83 5.23 -7.68 2.06
N HIS A 84 6.17 -7.81 1.14
CA HIS A 84 5.94 -7.94 -0.30
C HIS A 84 5.98 -9.41 -0.72
N PHE A 85 4.93 -9.88 -1.35
CA PHE A 85 4.74 -11.28 -1.69
C PHE A 85 5.38 -11.70 -3.03
N ASN A 86 6.11 -10.80 -3.69
CA ASN A 86 6.69 -11.05 -5.01
C ASN A 86 7.56 -12.30 -5.06
N TYR A 87 8.46 -12.45 -4.09
CA TYR A 87 9.33 -13.63 -4.02
C TYR A 87 8.54 -14.90 -3.69
N LEU A 88 7.66 -14.83 -2.71
CA LEU A 88 6.88 -15.97 -2.23
C LEU A 88 5.92 -16.52 -3.28
N LEU A 89 5.29 -15.65 -4.06
CA LEU A 89 4.27 -16.01 -5.06
C LEU A 89 4.80 -15.96 -6.50
N GLY A 90 6.09 -15.65 -6.70
CA GLY A 90 6.68 -15.54 -8.04
C GLY A 90 6.08 -14.41 -8.88
N ILE A 91 5.68 -13.30 -8.26
CA ILE A 91 5.05 -12.17 -8.94
C ILE A 91 6.11 -11.38 -9.70
N PRO A 92 5.90 -11.04 -10.99
CA PRO A 92 6.85 -10.25 -11.77
C PRO A 92 7.03 -8.85 -11.19
N SER A 93 8.21 -8.24 -11.41
CA SER A 93 8.61 -6.96 -10.80
C SER A 93 7.83 -5.72 -11.24
N ASN A 94 7.00 -5.83 -12.28
CA ASN A 94 6.06 -4.78 -12.67
C ASN A 94 4.73 -4.81 -11.88
N TRP A 95 4.53 -5.84 -11.07
CA TRP A 95 3.47 -5.96 -10.10
C TRP A 95 4.05 -6.09 -8.70
N ASP A 96 3.31 -5.62 -7.72
CA ASP A 96 3.65 -5.72 -6.31
C ASP A 96 2.37 -5.96 -5.52
N PHE A 97 2.35 -7.01 -4.71
CA PHE A 97 1.29 -7.26 -3.75
C PHE A 97 1.89 -7.32 -2.36
N TYR A 98 1.34 -6.57 -1.46
CA TYR A 98 1.84 -6.45 -0.10
C TYR A 98 0.71 -6.45 0.93
N ALA A 99 1.06 -6.81 2.14
CA ALA A 99 0.22 -6.64 3.32
C ALA A 99 1.08 -6.28 4.52
N GLY A 100 0.48 -5.58 5.46
CA GLY A 100 1.20 -5.10 6.62
C GLY A 100 0.32 -4.56 7.73
N ALA A 101 0.96 -3.92 8.67
CA ALA A 101 0.33 -3.24 9.78
C ALA A 101 0.84 -1.80 9.88
N HIS A 102 0.03 -0.94 10.48
CA HIS A 102 0.37 0.46 10.71
C HIS A 102 0.02 0.89 12.13
N VAL A 103 0.74 1.89 12.58
CA VAL A 103 0.50 2.58 13.84
C VAL A 103 0.78 4.07 13.65
N GLY A 104 -0.04 4.89 14.26
CA GLY A 104 0.12 6.34 14.22
C GLY A 104 -0.98 7.05 14.96
N PHE A 105 -1.16 8.30 14.63
CA PHE A 105 -2.12 9.17 15.28
C PHE A 105 -2.78 10.09 14.27
N ASP A 106 -4.07 10.33 14.48
CA ASP A 106 -4.84 11.37 13.82
C ASP A 106 -4.95 12.57 14.77
N PHE A 107 -4.63 13.74 14.24
CA PHE A 107 -4.67 15.04 14.93
C PHE A 107 -5.83 15.84 14.38
N GLY A 108 -6.73 16.26 15.24
CA GLY A 108 -7.89 17.10 14.96
C GLY A 108 -8.34 17.72 16.27
N ASP A 109 -9.64 17.84 16.50
CA ASP A 109 -10.19 18.27 17.78
C ASP A 109 -9.83 17.31 18.90
N ASP A 110 -9.70 16.02 18.56
CA ASP A 110 -9.21 14.95 19.42
C ASP A 110 -7.92 14.33 18.88
N PHE A 111 -7.06 13.89 19.79
CA PHE A 111 -5.88 13.07 19.48
C PHE A 111 -6.27 11.61 19.55
N LEU A 112 -6.34 10.93 18.40
CA LEU A 112 -6.81 9.55 18.31
C LEU A 112 -5.70 8.63 17.78
N PRO A 113 -5.47 7.47 18.43
CA PRO A 113 -4.58 6.45 17.89
C PRO A 113 -5.18 5.83 16.62
N ASN A 114 -4.33 5.58 15.63
CA ASN A 114 -4.68 4.90 14.40
C ASN A 114 -3.79 3.67 14.24
N ILE A 115 -4.36 2.49 14.48
CA ILE A 115 -3.67 1.20 14.46
C ILE A 115 -4.51 0.23 13.65
N GLY A 116 -3.88 -0.52 12.75
CA GLY A 116 -4.60 -1.50 11.97
C GLY A 116 -3.72 -2.32 11.04
N ILE A 117 -4.39 -3.10 10.21
CA ILE A 117 -3.80 -3.90 9.15
C ILE A 117 -4.26 -3.37 7.79
N HIS A 118 -3.47 -3.63 6.77
CA HIS A 118 -3.79 -3.23 5.41
C HIS A 118 -3.21 -4.21 4.39
N ALA A 119 -3.72 -4.16 3.19
CA ALA A 119 -3.18 -4.89 2.05
C ALA A 119 -3.30 -4.02 0.80
N GLY A 120 -2.36 -4.16 -0.10
CA GLY A 120 -2.35 -3.36 -1.32
C GLY A 120 -1.69 -4.05 -2.50
N GLY A 121 -1.85 -3.40 -3.63
CA GLY A 121 -1.21 -3.79 -4.87
C GLY A 121 -0.72 -2.57 -5.64
N ARG A 122 0.35 -2.77 -6.40
CA ARG A 122 0.89 -1.77 -7.29
C ARG A 122 1.12 -2.37 -8.67
N TRP A 123 0.94 -1.56 -9.67
CA TRP A 123 1.28 -1.89 -11.05
C TRP A 123 2.16 -0.80 -11.66
N TYR A 124 3.34 -1.18 -12.13
CA TYR A 124 4.29 -0.27 -12.75
C TYR A 124 4.20 -0.39 -14.26
N TRP A 125 3.83 0.72 -14.92
CA TRP A 125 3.85 0.83 -16.39
C TRP A 125 5.21 1.28 -16.92
N SER A 126 6.10 1.72 -16.04
CA SER A 126 7.49 2.08 -16.36
C SER A 126 8.42 1.69 -15.22
N GLU A 127 9.71 1.83 -15.42
CA GLU A 127 10.71 1.56 -14.37
C GLU A 127 10.57 2.49 -13.16
N LYS A 128 10.01 3.67 -13.36
CA LYS A 128 9.89 4.72 -12.35
C LYS A 128 8.47 4.87 -11.78
N TRP A 129 7.43 4.75 -12.61
CA TRP A 129 6.07 5.10 -12.25
C TRP A 129 5.13 3.90 -12.19
N GLY A 130 4.25 3.91 -11.20
CA GLY A 130 3.20 2.92 -11.01
C GLY A 130 1.93 3.51 -10.40
N LEU A 131 0.86 2.76 -10.54
CA LEU A 131 -0.41 2.96 -9.85
C LEU A 131 -0.41 2.12 -8.58
N ASN A 132 -0.95 2.64 -7.48
CA ASN A 132 -1.17 1.88 -6.26
C ASN A 132 -2.63 1.89 -5.84
N LEU A 133 -3.05 0.78 -5.25
CA LEU A 133 -4.35 0.61 -4.59
C LEU A 133 -4.09 -0.05 -3.25
N GLU A 134 -4.66 0.51 -2.18
CA GLU A 134 -4.53 -0.05 -0.84
C GLU A 134 -5.89 -0.10 -0.14
N LEU A 135 -6.12 -1.16 0.59
CA LEU A 135 -7.31 -1.42 1.41
C LEU A 135 -6.89 -1.56 2.87
N GLY A 136 -7.74 -1.17 3.81
CA GLY A 136 -7.51 -1.38 5.24
C GLY A 136 -6.93 -0.19 6.00
N GLY A 137 -6.67 0.94 5.35
CA GLY A 137 -6.34 2.20 6.03
C GLY A 137 -4.88 2.43 6.40
N GLY A 138 -3.92 1.71 5.80
CA GLY A 138 -2.49 1.92 6.03
C GLY A 138 -1.99 3.33 5.70
N THR A 139 -2.73 4.08 4.92
CA THR A 139 -2.48 5.50 4.64
C THR A 139 -3.19 6.44 5.63
N GLY A 140 -4.00 5.89 6.54
CA GLY A 140 -4.79 6.65 7.51
C GLY A 140 -6.09 7.25 6.96
N VAL A 141 -6.37 7.07 5.67
CA VAL A 141 -7.57 7.62 5.01
C VAL A 141 -8.49 6.56 4.41
N GLY A 142 -8.41 5.32 4.93
CA GLY A 142 -9.20 4.19 4.46
C GLY A 142 -8.63 3.55 3.21
N SER A 143 -9.49 3.08 2.31
CA SER A 143 -9.03 2.56 1.02
C SER A 143 -8.56 3.69 0.12
N THR A 144 -7.46 3.50 -0.57
CA THR A 144 -6.82 4.56 -1.36
C THR A 144 -6.42 4.10 -2.76
N ILE A 145 -6.37 5.06 -3.66
CA ILE A 145 -5.75 4.95 -4.98
C ILE A 145 -4.73 6.08 -5.15
N GLY A 146 -3.62 5.80 -5.78
CA GLY A 146 -2.59 6.80 -5.96
C GLY A 146 -1.51 6.40 -6.96
N LEU A 147 -0.48 7.20 -7.00
CA LEU A 147 0.70 7.00 -7.81
C LEU A 147 1.89 6.64 -6.93
N SER A 148 2.77 5.82 -7.47
CA SER A 148 4.05 5.45 -6.88
C SER A 148 5.17 5.84 -7.81
N MET A 149 6.22 6.48 -7.26
CA MET A 149 7.38 6.93 -8.01
C MET A 149 8.66 6.43 -7.33
N LYS A 150 9.41 5.55 -7.99
CA LYS A 150 10.72 5.10 -7.52
C LYS A 150 11.75 6.23 -7.63
N LEU A 151 12.57 6.35 -6.60
CA LEU A 151 13.60 7.40 -6.47
C LEU A 151 14.99 6.84 -6.72
#